data_efabf47db49532d7487f216612e782cd
#
_entry.id   efabf47db49532d7487f216612e782cd
#
_cell.length_a   1.000
_cell.length_b   1.000
_cell.length_c   1.000
_cell.angle_alpha   90.00
_cell.angle_beta   90.00
_cell.angle_gamma   90.00
#
_symmetry.space_group_name_H-M   'P 1'
#
loop_
_entity.id
_entity.type
_entity.pdbx_description
1 polymer ?
#
loop_
_entity_poly.entity_id
_entity_poly.type
_entity_poly.pdbx_seq_one_letter_code
_entity_poly.pdbx_strand_id
1 'polypeptide(L)'
;MRPATTYRGIVSVRDVIIRCVPPAFSGVLRRLSVSAIGAVTLTASLSAQSVEYRSPAGVDYRAQRDTGAIARAESALAADPRNIDRIIALGVAQSGVRQYREAIETFTRGLKIAPNNALLYRWRGHRYLSTRQFDRAMDDLTRGARLDSTIYGIWYHLGIVRFARRDFAGAVDAFTRALPIAPDSGERSGSTDWLWMSLARAGRTADAKALLDRHPDVPPAGNAYTQRLRLYRGEVSPDSVFTPADTSDIQIATLSYGIGNWYLVRGDAAQARKWFERSIASGGWPAFGFIMSEVELRRR
;
A
#
# COMPACT_ATOMS: atom_id res chain seq x y z
N MET A 1 31.26 25.14 -6.55
CA MET A 1 29.88 25.25 -6.03
C MET A 1 28.92 25.04 -7.18
N ARG A 2 28.22 23.89 -7.22
CA ARG A 2 27.15 23.63 -8.18
C ARG A 2 25.83 23.66 -7.40
N PRO A 3 24.74 24.25 -7.92
CA PRO A 3 23.49 24.37 -7.18
C PRO A 3 22.80 23.01 -7.07
N ALA A 4 22.22 22.77 -5.89
CA ALA A 4 21.40 21.62 -5.60
C ALA A 4 20.11 21.68 -6.43
N THR A 5 19.85 20.64 -7.22
CA THR A 5 18.61 20.46 -7.96
C THR A 5 17.53 20.02 -6.96
N THR A 6 16.64 20.93 -6.64
CA THR A 6 15.46 20.67 -5.80
C THR A 6 14.49 19.77 -6.56
N TYR A 7 14.37 18.51 -6.18
CA TYR A 7 13.30 17.61 -6.61
C TYR A 7 11.97 18.05 -5.97
N ARG A 8 11.25 18.94 -6.64
CA ARG A 8 9.84 19.21 -6.37
C ARG A 8 9.00 18.33 -7.32
N GLY A 9 8.23 17.42 -6.76
CA GLY A 9 7.23 16.69 -7.53
C GLY A 9 6.96 15.28 -7.00
N ILE A 10 6.51 15.16 -5.74
CA ILE A 10 5.87 13.91 -5.28
C ILE A 10 4.43 13.98 -5.73
N VAL A 11 4.10 13.29 -6.84
CA VAL A 11 2.74 13.11 -7.30
C VAL A 11 2.03 12.18 -6.32
N SER A 12 1.07 12.71 -5.58
CA SER A 12 0.13 11.92 -4.77
C SER A 12 -0.65 10.98 -5.68
N VAL A 13 -0.91 9.75 -5.23
CA VAL A 13 -1.69 8.73 -5.97
C VAL A 13 -3.10 9.23 -6.34
N ARG A 14 -3.61 10.29 -5.71
CA ARG A 14 -4.89 10.91 -6.03
C ARG A 14 -4.87 11.79 -7.29
N ASP A 15 -3.74 12.36 -7.68
CA ASP A 15 -3.68 13.30 -8.81
C ASP A 15 -3.69 12.64 -10.19
N VAL A 16 -3.54 11.33 -10.26
CA VAL A 16 -3.53 10.57 -11.53
C VAL A 16 -4.95 10.19 -12.00
N ILE A 17 -5.98 10.32 -11.16
CA ILE A 17 -7.32 9.77 -11.48
C ILE A 17 -8.29 10.82 -12.06
N ILE A 18 -8.04 12.12 -11.95
CA ILE A 18 -9.00 13.14 -12.41
C ILE A 18 -8.32 14.13 -13.36
N ARG A 19 -8.35 13.84 -14.65
CA ARG A 19 -8.46 14.78 -15.79
C ARG A 19 -8.07 14.10 -17.10
N CYS A 20 -9.06 13.67 -17.87
CA CYS A 20 -9.09 13.67 -19.32
C CYS A 20 -10.44 13.18 -19.83
N VAL A 21 -11.33 14.11 -20.09
CA VAL A 21 -12.47 13.94 -21.02
C VAL A 21 -12.10 14.72 -22.29
N PRO A 22 -11.96 14.10 -23.46
CA PRO A 22 -11.82 14.83 -24.71
C PRO A 22 -13.18 15.10 -25.34
N PRO A 23 -13.34 16.17 -26.12
CA PRO A 23 -14.58 16.52 -26.80
C PRO A 23 -14.82 15.65 -28.04
N ALA A 24 -16.09 15.46 -28.35
CA ALA A 24 -16.62 14.79 -29.53
C ALA A 24 -16.22 15.49 -30.83
N PHE A 25 -15.78 14.74 -31.82
CA PHE A 25 -15.77 15.14 -33.23
C PHE A 25 -16.60 14.17 -34.05
N SER A 26 -17.63 14.72 -34.65
CA SER A 26 -18.46 14.10 -35.68
C SER A 26 -17.81 14.28 -37.06
N GLY A 27 -17.91 13.25 -37.92
CA GLY A 27 -17.92 13.49 -39.33
C GLY A 27 -17.18 12.50 -40.23
N VAL A 28 -17.96 11.88 -41.11
CA VAL A 28 -17.66 11.40 -42.45
C VAL A 28 -17.25 9.94 -42.63
N LEU A 29 -18.26 9.18 -43.07
CA LEU A 29 -18.09 7.86 -43.74
C LEU A 29 -17.32 8.02 -45.06
N ARG A 30 -16.27 7.21 -45.24
CA ARG A 30 -15.82 6.73 -46.58
C ARG A 30 -15.58 5.23 -46.52
N ARG A 31 -16.31 4.53 -47.41
CA ARG A 31 -16.15 3.09 -47.68
C ARG A 31 -14.83 2.87 -48.45
N LEU A 32 -14.00 1.93 -47.98
CA LEU A 32 -13.03 1.24 -48.84
C LEU A 32 -12.75 -0.17 -48.26
N SER A 33 -13.02 -1.12 -49.10
CA SER A 33 -12.45 -2.45 -49.40
C SER A 33 -11.82 -3.31 -48.29
N VAL A 34 -12.39 -4.49 -48.17
CA VAL A 34 -11.93 -5.70 -47.51
C VAL A 34 -10.55 -6.12 -48.03
N SER A 35 -9.58 -6.30 -47.12
CA SER A 35 -8.42 -7.18 -47.34
C SER A 35 -7.89 -7.72 -46.01
N ALA A 36 -7.82 -9.03 -45.93
CA ALA A 36 -7.03 -9.90 -45.08
C ALA A 36 -6.90 -9.50 -43.59
N ILE A 37 -7.77 -10.05 -42.77
CA ILE A 37 -7.63 -10.09 -41.31
C ILE A 37 -6.56 -11.13 -40.97
N GLY A 38 -5.33 -10.69 -40.75
CA GLY A 38 -4.34 -11.46 -39.99
C GLY A 38 -4.80 -11.54 -38.55
N ALA A 39 -5.00 -12.74 -38.04
CA ALA A 39 -5.34 -12.99 -36.63
C ALA A 39 -4.20 -12.51 -35.72
N VAL A 40 -4.27 -11.27 -35.25
CA VAL A 40 -3.51 -10.82 -34.08
C VAL A 40 -4.25 -11.38 -32.85
N THR A 41 -3.81 -12.54 -32.42
CA THR A 41 -4.30 -13.16 -31.18
C THR A 41 -3.98 -12.24 -30.00
N LEU A 42 -5.03 -11.76 -29.38
CA LEU A 42 -5.03 -10.97 -28.14
C LEU A 42 -4.38 -11.78 -27.00
N THR A 43 -3.07 -11.64 -26.81
CA THR A 43 -2.36 -12.21 -25.62
C THR A 43 -2.53 -11.35 -24.37
N ALA A 44 -3.29 -10.25 -24.42
CA ALA A 44 -3.47 -9.31 -23.30
C ALA A 44 -4.41 -9.78 -22.19
N SER A 45 -5.09 -10.93 -22.33
CA SER A 45 -6.16 -11.33 -21.40
C SER A 45 -5.72 -12.29 -20.28
N LEU A 46 -4.52 -12.85 -20.30
CA LEU A 46 -4.09 -13.84 -19.28
C LEU A 46 -3.56 -13.20 -17.99
N SER A 47 -2.97 -12.02 -18.05
CA SER A 47 -2.38 -11.34 -16.89
C SER A 47 -3.43 -10.94 -15.84
N ALA A 48 -4.63 -10.51 -16.27
CA ALA A 48 -5.70 -10.08 -15.36
C ALA A 48 -6.31 -11.23 -14.52
N GLN A 49 -5.92 -12.48 -14.77
CA GLN A 49 -6.40 -13.66 -14.05
C GLN A 49 -5.28 -14.39 -13.29
N SER A 50 -4.06 -13.87 -13.29
CA SER A 50 -2.95 -14.49 -12.54
C SER A 50 -3.24 -14.51 -11.06
N VAL A 51 -2.87 -15.63 -10.41
CA VAL A 51 -2.93 -15.73 -8.95
C VAL A 51 -1.72 -15.00 -8.37
N GLU A 52 -1.97 -13.88 -7.73
CA GLU A 52 -0.94 -13.04 -7.11
C GLU A 52 -0.55 -13.53 -5.73
N TYR A 53 -1.54 -14.00 -5.00
CA TYR A 53 -1.37 -14.51 -3.65
C TYR A 53 -2.38 -15.63 -3.37
N ARG A 54 -1.91 -16.71 -2.73
CA ARG A 54 -2.76 -17.77 -2.17
C ARG A 54 -2.67 -17.72 -0.65
N SER A 55 -3.82 -17.56 0.01
CA SER A 55 -3.87 -17.52 1.47
C SER A 55 -3.57 -18.90 2.08
N PRO A 56 -3.23 -18.97 3.38
CA PRO A 56 -3.11 -20.26 4.10
C PRO A 56 -4.37 -21.11 4.11
N ALA A 57 -5.55 -20.48 3.96
CA ALA A 57 -6.81 -21.14 3.83
C ALA A 57 -7.09 -21.64 2.39
N GLY A 58 -6.13 -21.51 1.47
CA GLY A 58 -6.25 -21.98 0.08
C GLY A 58 -7.01 -21.03 -0.85
N VAL A 59 -7.37 -19.83 -0.40
CA VAL A 59 -8.07 -18.83 -1.23
C VAL A 59 -7.10 -18.17 -2.18
N ASP A 60 -7.41 -18.16 -3.48
CA ASP A 60 -6.65 -17.49 -4.53
C ASP A 60 -7.08 -16.03 -4.66
N TYR A 61 -6.14 -15.13 -4.52
CA TYR A 61 -6.31 -13.70 -4.79
C TYR A 61 -5.61 -13.34 -6.10
N ARG A 62 -6.35 -12.67 -6.99
CA ARG A 62 -5.94 -12.45 -8.37
C ARG A 62 -5.68 -10.98 -8.66
N ALA A 63 -4.90 -10.73 -9.72
CA ALA A 63 -4.75 -9.42 -10.32
C ALA A 63 -6.12 -8.87 -10.79
N GLN A 64 -6.19 -7.56 -10.93
CA GLN A 64 -7.32 -6.86 -11.54
C GLN A 64 -7.01 -6.57 -13.02
N ARG A 65 -8.07 -6.33 -13.80
CA ARG A 65 -7.93 -5.95 -15.20
C ARG A 65 -7.31 -4.55 -15.32
N ASP A 66 -6.32 -4.39 -16.20
CA ASP A 66 -5.80 -3.07 -16.56
C ASP A 66 -6.86 -2.25 -17.32
N THR A 67 -6.96 -0.98 -16.96
CA THR A 67 -7.82 0.02 -17.62
C THR A 67 -7.00 0.96 -18.54
N GLY A 68 -5.84 0.51 -18.98
CA GLY A 68 -4.95 1.21 -19.89
C GLY A 68 -3.78 1.95 -19.22
N ALA A 69 -3.65 1.90 -17.90
CA ALA A 69 -2.54 2.55 -17.19
C ALA A 69 -1.20 1.83 -17.48
N ILE A 70 -1.21 0.50 -17.52
CA ILE A 70 -0.02 -0.30 -17.85
C ILE A 70 0.39 -0.03 -19.30
N ALA A 71 -0.54 -0.12 -20.25
CA ALA A 71 -0.24 0.10 -21.65
C ALA A 71 0.39 1.48 -21.92
N ARG A 72 -0.09 2.54 -21.24
CA ARG A 72 0.52 3.88 -21.32
C ARG A 72 1.94 3.90 -20.75
N ALA A 73 2.17 3.26 -19.60
CA ALA A 73 3.47 3.21 -18.98
C ALA A 73 4.48 2.39 -19.80
N GLU A 74 4.04 1.29 -20.41
CA GLU A 74 4.84 0.47 -21.35
C GLU A 74 5.25 1.26 -22.58
N SER A 75 4.30 1.97 -23.21
CA SER A 75 4.59 2.84 -24.36
C SER A 75 5.60 3.93 -24.01
N ALA A 76 5.46 4.57 -22.84
CA ALA A 76 6.42 5.55 -22.38
C ALA A 76 7.81 4.94 -22.13
N LEU A 77 7.87 3.75 -21.53
CA LEU A 77 9.13 3.05 -21.27
C LEU A 77 9.80 2.58 -22.56
N ALA A 78 9.03 2.16 -23.58
CA ALA A 78 9.57 1.75 -24.87
C ALA A 78 10.38 2.86 -25.56
N ALA A 79 10.02 4.13 -25.36
CA ALA A 79 10.76 5.28 -25.90
C ALA A 79 12.12 5.52 -25.19
N ASP A 80 12.30 5.05 -23.97
CA ASP A 80 13.56 5.10 -23.22
C ASP A 80 13.61 3.95 -22.20
N PRO A 81 14.06 2.75 -22.64
CA PRO A 81 13.96 1.51 -21.87
C PRO A 81 14.86 1.46 -20.61
N ARG A 82 15.79 2.39 -20.46
CA ARG A 82 16.69 2.47 -19.31
C ARG A 82 16.32 3.57 -18.33
N ASN A 83 15.29 4.33 -18.60
CA ASN A 83 14.82 5.42 -17.74
C ASN A 83 14.20 4.87 -16.45
N ILE A 84 14.82 5.19 -15.33
CA ILE A 84 14.42 4.66 -14.02
C ILE A 84 13.03 5.15 -13.60
N ASP A 85 12.70 6.42 -13.87
CA ASP A 85 11.39 6.98 -13.49
C ASP A 85 10.26 6.29 -14.29
N ARG A 86 10.49 5.97 -15.57
CA ARG A 86 9.53 5.22 -16.40
C ARG A 86 9.41 3.76 -15.95
N ILE A 87 10.50 3.13 -15.52
CA ILE A 87 10.45 1.78 -14.91
C ILE A 87 9.64 1.83 -13.62
N ILE A 88 9.85 2.83 -12.76
CA ILE A 88 9.05 3.01 -11.56
C ILE A 88 7.57 3.23 -11.91
N ALA A 89 7.27 4.09 -12.88
CA ALA A 89 5.91 4.37 -13.32
C ALA A 89 5.19 3.10 -13.81
N LEU A 90 5.87 2.24 -14.59
CA LEU A 90 5.32 0.95 -15.02
C LEU A 90 5.03 0.03 -13.82
N GLY A 91 5.98 -0.16 -12.91
CA GLY A 91 5.77 -1.00 -11.73
C GLY A 91 4.67 -0.47 -10.80
N VAL A 92 4.50 0.86 -10.72
CA VAL A 92 3.39 1.50 -9.99
C VAL A 92 2.05 1.23 -10.68
N ALA A 93 1.97 1.36 -12.03
CA ALA A 93 0.77 1.04 -12.79
C ALA A 93 0.35 -0.43 -12.63
N GLN A 94 1.28 -1.36 -12.73
CA GLN A 94 1.07 -2.79 -12.43
C GLN A 94 0.56 -3.01 -11.01
N SER A 95 1.17 -2.31 -10.03
CA SER A 95 0.73 -2.36 -8.64
C SER A 95 -0.70 -1.84 -8.43
N GLY A 96 -1.13 -0.85 -9.21
CA GLY A 96 -2.47 -0.28 -9.15
C GLY A 96 -3.57 -1.27 -9.47
N VAL A 97 -3.27 -2.25 -10.33
CA VAL A 97 -4.19 -3.35 -10.68
C VAL A 97 -3.81 -4.68 -10.00
N ARG A 98 -3.08 -4.61 -8.92
CA ARG A 98 -2.68 -5.76 -8.08
C ARG A 98 -1.81 -6.80 -8.83
N GLN A 99 -1.14 -6.46 -9.93
CA GLN A 99 -0.14 -7.28 -10.63
C GLN A 99 1.21 -7.15 -9.90
N TYR A 100 1.29 -7.72 -8.70
CA TYR A 100 2.45 -7.49 -7.82
C TYR A 100 3.69 -8.29 -8.22
N ARG A 101 3.51 -9.46 -8.85
CA ARG A 101 4.63 -10.27 -9.34
C ARG A 101 5.34 -9.55 -10.48
N GLU A 102 4.58 -9.06 -11.45
CA GLU A 102 5.10 -8.28 -12.57
C GLU A 102 5.74 -6.97 -12.10
N ALA A 103 5.14 -6.29 -11.11
CA ALA A 103 5.72 -5.11 -10.51
C ALA A 103 7.09 -5.40 -9.84
N ILE A 104 7.21 -6.51 -9.10
CA ILE A 104 8.49 -6.95 -8.50
C ILE A 104 9.54 -7.19 -9.57
N GLU A 105 9.19 -7.83 -10.68
CA GLU A 105 10.09 -8.06 -11.82
C GLU A 105 10.53 -6.74 -12.47
N THR A 106 9.58 -5.81 -12.65
CA THR A 106 9.84 -4.49 -13.21
C THR A 106 10.80 -3.69 -12.32
N PHE A 107 10.58 -3.63 -11.01
CA PHE A 107 11.51 -2.97 -10.09
C PHE A 107 12.86 -3.69 -10.02
N THR A 108 12.88 -5.02 -10.12
CA THR A 108 14.13 -5.81 -10.16
C THR A 108 14.95 -5.49 -11.41
N ARG A 109 14.29 -5.31 -12.57
CA ARG A 109 14.95 -4.83 -13.79
C ARG A 109 15.54 -3.42 -13.58
N GLY A 110 14.80 -2.52 -12.93
CA GLY A 110 15.31 -1.20 -12.58
C GLY A 110 16.56 -1.25 -11.70
N LEU A 111 16.59 -2.14 -10.71
CA LEU A 111 17.73 -2.32 -9.82
C LEU A 111 18.97 -2.92 -10.51
N LYS A 112 18.80 -3.68 -11.60
CA LYS A 112 19.94 -4.09 -12.45
C LYS A 112 20.58 -2.90 -13.17
N ILE A 113 19.82 -1.86 -13.48
CA ILE A 113 20.30 -0.65 -14.12
C ILE A 113 20.86 0.34 -13.09
N ALA A 114 20.16 0.52 -11.98
CA ALA A 114 20.47 1.48 -10.91
C ALA A 114 20.48 0.80 -9.53
N PRO A 115 21.55 0.06 -9.18
CA PRO A 115 21.60 -0.78 -7.96
C PRO A 115 21.60 0.01 -6.64
N ASN A 116 21.79 1.32 -6.69
CA ASN A 116 21.77 2.21 -5.54
C ASN A 116 20.54 3.17 -5.53
N ASN A 117 19.50 2.87 -6.29
CA ASN A 117 18.29 3.70 -6.29
C ASN A 117 17.37 3.29 -5.13
N ALA A 118 17.23 4.15 -4.12
CA ALA A 118 16.44 3.89 -2.91
C ALA A 118 14.94 3.75 -3.19
N LEU A 119 14.40 4.48 -4.19
CA LEU A 119 12.99 4.40 -4.56
C LEU A 119 12.61 3.04 -5.14
N LEU A 120 13.49 2.42 -5.93
CA LEU A 120 13.26 1.07 -6.46
C LEU A 120 13.20 0.04 -5.33
N TYR A 121 14.09 0.14 -4.33
CA TYR A 121 14.03 -0.70 -3.12
C TYR A 121 12.74 -0.46 -2.34
N ARG A 122 12.33 0.80 -2.18
CA ARG A 122 11.06 1.16 -1.50
C ARG A 122 9.87 0.50 -2.19
N TRP A 123 9.76 0.61 -3.51
CA TRP A 123 8.64 0.07 -4.26
C TRP A 123 8.63 -1.46 -4.28
N ARG A 124 9.79 -2.10 -4.50
CA ARG A 124 9.89 -3.55 -4.51
C ARG A 124 9.63 -4.14 -3.12
N GLY A 125 10.19 -3.54 -2.07
CA GLY A 125 9.95 -3.93 -0.70
C GLY A 125 8.47 -3.85 -0.30
N HIS A 126 7.75 -2.81 -0.75
CA HIS A 126 6.30 -2.73 -0.57
C HIS A 126 5.57 -3.89 -1.28
N ARG A 127 5.95 -4.28 -2.50
CA ARG A 127 5.30 -5.42 -3.18
C ARG A 127 5.64 -6.75 -2.53
N TYR A 128 6.84 -6.91 -2.00
CA TYR A 128 7.18 -8.06 -1.17
C TYR A 128 6.30 -8.17 0.08
N LEU A 129 5.99 -7.05 0.75
CA LEU A 129 4.99 -7.01 1.83
C LEU A 129 3.62 -7.47 1.35
N SER A 130 3.14 -6.93 0.23
CA SER A 130 1.83 -7.28 -0.34
C SER A 130 1.69 -8.77 -0.65
N THR A 131 2.81 -9.43 -1.01
CA THR A 131 2.87 -10.86 -1.32
C THR A 131 3.40 -11.73 -0.16
N ARG A 132 3.45 -11.20 1.07
CA ARG A 132 3.88 -11.87 2.33
C ARG A 132 5.33 -12.37 2.31
N GLN A 133 6.19 -11.82 1.46
CA GLN A 133 7.62 -12.10 1.41
C GLN A 133 8.36 -11.19 2.40
N PHE A 134 8.10 -11.35 3.70
CA PHE A 134 8.52 -10.41 4.75
C PHE A 134 10.05 -10.27 4.86
N ASP A 135 10.81 -11.35 4.67
CA ASP A 135 12.28 -11.28 4.73
C ASP A 135 12.84 -10.43 3.58
N ARG A 136 12.37 -10.66 2.36
CA ARG A 136 12.77 -9.85 1.19
C ARG A 136 12.35 -8.40 1.33
N ALA A 137 11.16 -8.14 1.91
CA ALA A 137 10.71 -6.78 2.19
C ALA A 137 11.64 -6.09 3.20
N MET A 138 12.04 -6.79 4.28
CA MET A 138 12.98 -6.28 5.28
C MET A 138 14.33 -5.91 4.65
N ASP A 139 14.90 -6.79 3.82
CA ASP A 139 16.18 -6.57 3.16
C ASP A 139 16.14 -5.34 2.25
N ASP A 140 15.14 -5.25 1.37
CA ASP A 140 14.97 -4.13 0.45
C ASP A 140 14.77 -2.81 1.18
N LEU A 141 13.86 -2.76 2.14
CA LEU A 141 13.55 -1.52 2.88
C LEU A 141 14.73 -1.08 3.76
N THR A 142 15.45 -2.03 4.35
CA THR A 142 16.68 -1.72 5.10
C THR A 142 17.78 -1.19 4.18
N ARG A 143 17.94 -1.77 2.98
CA ARG A 143 18.88 -1.25 1.98
C ARG A 143 18.47 0.13 1.52
N GLY A 144 17.19 0.35 1.22
CA GLY A 144 16.64 1.66 0.85
C GLY A 144 16.90 2.72 1.91
N ALA A 145 16.67 2.41 3.20
CA ALA A 145 16.90 3.34 4.30
C ALA A 145 18.38 3.76 4.46
N ARG A 146 19.31 2.85 4.13
CA ARG A 146 20.75 3.18 4.11
C ARG A 146 21.15 4.06 2.93
N LEU A 147 20.45 3.95 1.80
CA LEU A 147 20.71 4.73 0.60
C LEU A 147 20.11 6.13 0.68
N ASP A 148 18.89 6.24 1.19
CA ASP A 148 18.20 7.51 1.37
C ASP A 148 17.19 7.40 2.54
N SER A 149 17.54 7.97 3.67
CA SER A 149 16.70 7.99 4.89
C SER A 149 15.61 9.07 4.87
N THR A 150 15.52 9.89 3.84
CA THR A 150 14.52 10.96 3.72
C THR A 150 13.22 10.49 3.07
N ILE A 151 13.19 9.28 2.51
CA ILE A 151 12.02 8.74 1.84
C ILE A 151 11.03 8.17 2.87
N TYR A 152 9.93 8.89 3.09
CA TYR A 152 8.85 8.50 3.99
C TYR A 152 8.44 7.02 3.86
N GLY A 153 8.10 6.60 2.64
CA GLY A 153 7.57 5.26 2.38
C GLY A 153 8.53 4.12 2.74
N ILE A 154 9.82 4.37 2.89
CA ILE A 154 10.79 3.37 3.36
C ILE A 154 10.56 3.09 4.84
N TRP A 155 10.54 4.14 5.67
CA TRP A 155 10.34 3.99 7.11
C TRP A 155 8.95 3.47 7.45
N TYR A 156 7.92 3.96 6.75
CA TYR A 156 6.55 3.48 6.94
C TYR A 156 6.45 1.96 6.68
N HIS A 157 6.94 1.48 5.54
CA HIS A 157 6.88 0.06 5.21
C HIS A 157 7.84 -0.79 6.05
N LEU A 158 8.98 -0.23 6.48
CA LEU A 158 9.88 -0.89 7.44
C LEU A 158 9.19 -1.10 8.78
N GLY A 159 8.40 -0.12 9.25
CA GLY A 159 7.56 -0.28 10.42
C GLY A 159 6.52 -1.39 10.25
N ILE A 160 5.84 -1.44 9.09
CA ILE A 160 4.86 -2.49 8.78
C ILE A 160 5.48 -3.89 8.82
N VAL A 161 6.63 -4.11 8.16
CA VAL A 161 7.26 -5.45 8.14
C VAL A 161 7.78 -5.86 9.53
N ARG A 162 8.34 -4.93 10.30
CA ARG A 162 8.75 -5.19 11.69
C ARG A 162 7.57 -5.55 12.57
N PHE A 163 6.46 -4.84 12.43
CA PHE A 163 5.22 -5.14 13.14
C PHE A 163 4.71 -6.56 12.78
N ALA A 164 4.70 -6.92 11.48
CA ALA A 164 4.32 -8.26 11.03
C ALA A 164 5.20 -9.37 11.64
N ARG A 165 6.48 -9.08 11.85
CA ARG A 165 7.44 -9.98 12.50
C ARG A 165 7.40 -9.91 14.03
N ARG A 166 6.54 -9.07 14.61
CA ARG A 166 6.40 -8.79 16.05
C ARG A 166 7.62 -8.12 16.68
N ASP A 167 8.48 -7.57 15.89
CA ASP A 167 9.50 -6.62 16.36
C ASP A 167 8.82 -5.27 16.63
N PHE A 168 8.00 -5.22 17.69
CA PHE A 168 7.23 -4.02 18.03
C PHE A 168 8.13 -2.85 18.43
N ALA A 169 9.25 -3.12 19.09
CA ALA A 169 10.23 -2.08 19.43
C ALA A 169 10.86 -1.47 18.17
N GLY A 170 11.29 -2.31 17.23
CA GLY A 170 11.80 -1.85 15.96
C GLY A 170 10.71 -1.17 15.11
N ALA A 171 9.44 -1.60 15.18
CA ALA A 171 8.34 -0.92 14.52
C ALA A 171 8.12 0.48 15.08
N VAL A 172 8.19 0.67 16.42
CA VAL A 172 8.16 1.99 17.07
C VAL A 172 9.26 2.90 16.51
N ASP A 173 10.51 2.41 16.43
CA ASP A 173 11.62 3.19 15.87
C ASP A 173 11.35 3.62 14.42
N ALA A 174 10.87 2.71 13.58
CA ALA A 174 10.62 3.00 12.17
C ALA A 174 9.48 4.02 11.99
N PHE A 175 8.35 3.86 12.70
CA PHE A 175 7.23 4.81 12.60
C PHE A 175 7.55 6.17 13.23
N THR A 176 8.38 6.21 14.28
CA THR A 176 8.88 7.47 14.87
C THR A 176 9.71 8.26 13.83
N ARG A 177 10.45 7.58 12.96
CA ARG A 177 11.18 8.21 11.85
C ARG A 177 10.26 8.61 10.69
N ALA A 178 9.23 7.82 10.40
CA ALA A 178 8.28 8.11 9.32
C ALA A 178 7.40 9.34 9.64
N LEU A 179 6.92 9.46 10.87
CA LEU A 179 5.90 10.44 11.26
C LEU A 179 6.27 11.91 10.93
N PRO A 180 7.48 12.43 11.24
CA PRO A 180 7.83 13.83 10.97
C PRO A 180 8.01 14.15 9.48
N ILE A 181 8.23 13.14 8.64
CA ILE A 181 8.45 13.30 7.19
C ILE A 181 7.25 12.81 6.36
N ALA A 182 6.10 12.59 7.01
CA ALA A 182 4.86 12.20 6.32
C ALA A 182 4.43 13.31 5.35
N PRO A 183 4.15 12.99 4.06
CA PRO A 183 3.96 14.01 3.02
C PRO A 183 2.65 14.77 3.14
N ASP A 184 1.63 14.18 3.77
CA ASP A 184 0.31 14.77 3.95
C ASP A 184 -0.34 14.31 5.26
N SER A 185 -1.53 14.85 5.55
CA SER A 185 -2.28 14.53 6.78
C SER A 185 -2.78 13.08 6.82
N GLY A 186 -3.10 12.48 5.68
CA GLY A 186 -3.54 11.09 5.59
C GLY A 186 -2.41 10.11 5.94
N GLU A 187 -1.23 10.31 5.38
CA GLU A 187 -0.04 9.52 5.68
C GLU A 187 0.45 9.75 7.11
N ARG A 188 0.29 10.98 7.63
CA ARG A 188 0.54 11.30 9.04
C ARG A 188 -0.39 10.51 9.96
N SER A 189 -1.69 10.46 9.65
CA SER A 189 -2.65 9.66 10.42
C SER A 189 -2.31 8.17 10.38
N GLY A 190 -1.90 7.65 9.22
CA GLY A 190 -1.43 6.27 9.07
C GLY A 190 -0.21 5.98 9.94
N SER A 191 0.79 6.88 9.93
CA SER A 191 2.00 6.72 10.77
C SER A 191 1.67 6.81 12.26
N THR A 192 0.81 7.75 12.68
CA THR A 192 0.37 7.89 14.08
C THR A 192 -0.36 6.64 14.55
N ASP A 193 -1.25 6.11 13.74
CA ASP A 193 -2.02 4.91 14.04
C ASP A 193 -1.13 3.67 14.21
N TRP A 194 -0.23 3.41 13.29
CA TRP A 194 0.70 2.29 13.39
C TRP A 194 1.71 2.45 14.52
N LEU A 195 2.17 3.69 14.80
CA LEU A 195 3.02 3.98 15.95
C LEU A 195 2.28 3.69 17.26
N TRP A 196 1.01 4.11 17.37
CA TRP A 196 0.19 3.81 18.53
C TRP A 196 0.05 2.31 18.75
N MET A 197 -0.29 1.56 17.71
CA MET A 197 -0.39 0.09 17.81
C MET A 197 0.93 -0.55 18.22
N SER A 198 2.04 -0.07 17.66
CA SER A 198 3.38 -0.59 17.99
C SER A 198 3.75 -0.35 19.44
N LEU A 199 3.48 0.86 19.96
CA LEU A 199 3.70 1.21 21.38
C LEU A 199 2.82 0.36 22.29
N ALA A 200 1.52 0.23 22.00
CA ALA A 200 0.59 -0.57 22.78
C ALA A 200 1.00 -2.06 22.81
N ARG A 201 1.42 -2.61 21.67
CA ARG A 201 1.88 -4.00 21.55
C ARG A 201 3.25 -4.24 22.21
N ALA A 202 4.07 -3.20 22.34
CA ALA A 202 5.34 -3.21 23.09
C ALA A 202 5.15 -3.02 24.61
N GLY A 203 3.91 -2.89 25.10
CA GLY A 203 3.61 -2.62 26.50
C GLY A 203 3.86 -1.17 26.95
N ARG A 204 4.15 -0.25 26.00
CA ARG A 204 4.45 1.17 26.25
C ARG A 204 3.17 2.02 26.25
N THR A 205 2.25 1.67 27.14
CA THR A 205 0.90 2.27 27.18
C THR A 205 0.89 3.76 27.51
N ALA A 206 1.79 4.23 28.36
CA ALA A 206 1.94 5.66 28.66
C ALA A 206 2.39 6.46 27.43
N ASP A 207 3.35 5.92 26.67
CA ASP A 207 3.83 6.56 25.45
C ASP A 207 2.76 6.55 24.34
N ALA A 208 1.98 5.46 24.23
CA ALA A 208 0.85 5.37 23.32
C ALA A 208 -0.21 6.43 23.61
N LYS A 209 -0.53 6.66 24.90
CA LYS A 209 -1.44 7.74 25.32
C LYS A 209 -0.85 9.11 24.97
N ALA A 210 0.39 9.38 25.37
CA ALA A 210 1.06 10.65 25.11
C ALA A 210 1.19 10.96 23.61
N LEU A 211 1.28 9.94 22.75
CA LEU A 211 1.26 10.13 21.29
C LEU A 211 -0.08 10.72 20.83
N LEU A 212 -1.20 10.18 21.31
CA LEU A 212 -2.55 10.67 20.95
C LEU A 212 -2.79 12.09 21.47
N ASP A 213 -2.31 12.41 22.66
CA ASP A 213 -2.44 13.74 23.26
C ASP A 213 -1.67 14.82 22.44
N ARG A 214 -0.52 14.45 21.84
CA ARG A 214 0.30 15.34 20.99
C ARG A 214 -0.20 15.50 19.55
N HIS A 215 -1.05 14.61 19.09
CA HIS A 215 -1.59 14.61 17.73
C HIS A 215 -3.12 14.65 17.75
N PRO A 216 -3.72 15.76 18.30
CA PRO A 216 -5.17 15.90 18.38
C PRO A 216 -5.81 16.09 17.02
N ASP A 217 -5.08 16.67 16.06
CA ASP A 217 -5.59 17.02 14.73
C ASP A 217 -5.78 15.75 13.90
N VAL A 218 -7.03 15.33 13.84
CA VAL A 218 -7.49 14.21 13.06
C VAL A 218 -8.07 14.77 11.75
N PRO A 219 -7.52 14.41 10.57
CA PRO A 219 -8.10 14.86 9.31
C PRO A 219 -9.56 14.47 9.20
N PRO A 220 -10.34 15.14 8.31
CA PRO A 220 -11.78 14.95 8.19
C PRO A 220 -12.18 13.50 7.85
N ALA A 221 -13.43 13.19 8.12
CA ALA A 221 -14.07 11.88 7.96
C ALA A 221 -13.74 11.21 6.60
N GLY A 222 -13.55 9.87 6.61
CA GLY A 222 -13.32 9.06 5.41
C GLY A 222 -11.94 8.41 5.32
N ASN A 223 -11.02 8.72 6.23
CA ASN A 223 -9.75 8.01 6.33
C ASN A 223 -9.84 6.95 7.44
N ALA A 224 -9.66 5.68 7.11
CA ALA A 224 -9.74 4.58 8.06
C ALA A 224 -8.80 4.73 9.27
N TYR A 225 -7.62 5.29 9.08
CA TYR A 225 -6.68 5.55 10.18
C TYR A 225 -7.19 6.61 11.15
N THR A 226 -7.82 7.65 10.62
CA THR A 226 -8.46 8.69 11.42
C THR A 226 -9.59 8.12 12.29
N GLN A 227 -10.45 7.27 11.71
CA GLN A 227 -11.53 6.60 12.46
C GLN A 227 -10.96 5.73 13.58
N ARG A 228 -9.87 5.01 13.33
CA ARG A 228 -9.17 4.18 14.33
C ARG A 228 -8.56 5.03 15.46
N LEU A 229 -7.93 6.17 15.13
CA LEU A 229 -7.40 7.09 16.14
C LEU A 229 -8.49 7.63 17.05
N ARG A 230 -9.69 7.91 16.54
CA ARG A 230 -10.85 8.29 17.37
C ARG A 230 -11.27 7.17 18.34
N LEU A 231 -11.23 5.89 17.88
CA LEU A 231 -11.46 4.75 18.77
C LEU A 231 -10.40 4.67 19.86
N TYR A 232 -9.12 4.88 19.53
CA TYR A 232 -8.04 4.79 20.51
C TYR A 232 -8.11 5.89 21.56
N ARG A 233 -8.65 7.07 21.23
CA ARG A 233 -8.93 8.17 22.16
C ARG A 233 -10.19 7.93 23.00
N GLY A 234 -11.02 6.94 22.65
CA GLY A 234 -12.31 6.72 23.32
C GLY A 234 -13.42 7.67 22.88
N GLU A 235 -13.25 8.36 21.75
CA GLU A 235 -14.25 9.28 21.18
C GLU A 235 -15.42 8.54 20.51
N VAL A 236 -15.20 7.30 20.11
CA VAL A 236 -16.21 6.43 19.50
C VAL A 236 -16.08 5.02 20.07
N SER A 237 -17.19 4.29 20.12
CA SER A 237 -17.19 2.87 20.45
C SER A 237 -16.73 2.01 19.26
N PRO A 238 -16.27 0.75 19.47
CA PRO A 238 -15.92 -0.15 18.37
C PRO A 238 -17.02 -0.34 17.34
N ASP A 239 -18.28 -0.36 17.76
CA ASP A 239 -19.45 -0.54 16.89
C ASP A 239 -19.76 0.72 16.07
N SER A 240 -19.26 1.88 16.49
CA SER A 240 -19.48 3.17 15.83
C SER A 240 -18.31 3.63 14.96
N VAL A 241 -17.26 2.80 14.82
CA VAL A 241 -16.09 3.14 13.98
C VAL A 241 -16.45 3.13 12.51
N PHE A 242 -17.28 2.17 12.08
CA PHE A 242 -17.73 2.08 10.70
C PHE A 242 -18.80 3.13 10.39
N THR A 243 -18.71 3.72 9.21
CA THR A 243 -19.72 4.61 8.64
C THR A 243 -20.38 3.97 7.41
N PRO A 244 -21.55 4.42 6.95
CA PRO A 244 -22.17 3.92 5.72
C PRO A 244 -21.30 4.08 4.46
N ALA A 245 -20.31 4.98 4.48
CA ALA A 245 -19.37 5.18 3.38
C ALA A 245 -18.24 4.14 3.32
N ASP A 246 -18.07 3.30 4.36
CA ASP A 246 -17.00 2.32 4.46
C ASP A 246 -17.35 1.03 3.72
N THR A 247 -17.41 1.10 2.39
CA THR A 247 -17.86 -0.01 1.51
C THR A 247 -16.71 -0.73 0.81
N SER A 248 -15.50 -0.15 0.74
CA SER A 248 -14.39 -0.79 0.03
C SER A 248 -13.77 -1.93 0.85
N ASP A 249 -13.38 -3.01 0.16
CA ASP A 249 -12.69 -4.18 0.73
C ASP A 249 -11.46 -3.78 1.55
N ILE A 250 -10.66 -2.83 1.03
CA ILE A 250 -9.45 -2.30 1.66
C ILE A 250 -9.79 -1.56 2.96
N GLN A 251 -10.83 -0.72 2.94
CA GLN A 251 -11.22 0.08 4.09
C GLN A 251 -11.79 -0.81 5.20
N ILE A 252 -12.66 -1.76 4.83
CA ILE A 252 -13.21 -2.75 5.77
C ILE A 252 -12.08 -3.56 6.42
N ALA A 253 -11.12 -4.06 5.63
CA ALA A 253 -9.96 -4.77 6.18
C ALA A 253 -9.17 -3.92 7.17
N THR A 254 -8.90 -2.67 6.81
CA THR A 254 -8.10 -1.73 7.60
C THR A 254 -8.80 -1.42 8.94
N LEU A 255 -10.07 -1.03 8.91
CA LEU A 255 -10.84 -0.72 10.11
C LEU A 255 -10.97 -1.92 11.03
N SER A 256 -11.36 -3.07 10.47
CA SER A 256 -11.55 -4.31 11.25
C SER A 256 -10.27 -4.72 11.98
N TYR A 257 -9.11 -4.65 11.30
CA TYR A 257 -7.84 -4.95 11.96
C TYR A 257 -7.57 -4.01 13.15
N GLY A 258 -7.79 -2.71 12.97
CA GLY A 258 -7.55 -1.74 14.04
C GLY A 258 -8.42 -1.97 15.26
N ILE A 259 -9.71 -2.28 15.06
CA ILE A 259 -10.63 -2.63 16.15
C ILE A 259 -10.19 -3.94 16.80
N GLY A 260 -9.80 -4.95 16.03
CA GLY A 260 -9.26 -6.20 16.56
C GLY A 260 -8.02 -6.00 17.41
N ASN A 261 -7.06 -5.18 16.95
CA ASN A 261 -5.86 -4.85 17.72
C ASN A 261 -6.20 -4.05 19.01
N TRP A 262 -7.21 -3.17 18.95
CA TRP A 262 -7.71 -2.43 20.11
C TRP A 262 -8.26 -3.36 21.20
N TYR A 263 -9.03 -4.40 20.83
CA TYR A 263 -9.47 -5.43 21.77
C TYR A 263 -8.30 -6.27 22.28
N LEU A 264 -7.37 -6.65 21.39
CA LEU A 264 -6.23 -7.49 21.76
C LEU A 264 -5.33 -6.85 22.81
N VAL A 265 -5.04 -5.55 22.72
CA VAL A 265 -4.22 -4.84 23.70
C VAL A 265 -4.95 -4.60 25.03
N ARG A 266 -6.25 -4.79 25.07
CA ARG A 266 -7.10 -4.78 26.29
C ARG A 266 -7.33 -6.15 26.88
N GLY A 267 -6.75 -7.22 26.30
CA GLY A 267 -6.84 -8.57 26.81
C GLY A 267 -8.07 -9.36 26.31
N ASP A 268 -8.93 -8.77 25.49
CA ASP A 268 -10.09 -9.46 24.91
C ASP A 268 -9.72 -10.15 23.59
N ALA A 269 -9.05 -11.29 23.70
CA ALA A 269 -8.63 -12.08 22.55
C ALA A 269 -9.79 -12.64 21.74
N ALA A 270 -10.95 -12.89 22.37
CA ALA A 270 -12.11 -13.43 21.70
C ALA A 270 -12.75 -12.42 20.75
N GLN A 271 -12.94 -11.18 21.17
CA GLN A 271 -13.39 -10.10 20.30
C GLN A 271 -12.35 -9.75 19.24
N ALA A 272 -11.06 -9.67 19.63
CA ALA A 272 -9.99 -9.42 18.68
C ALA A 272 -10.03 -10.41 17.51
N ARG A 273 -10.20 -11.71 17.81
CA ARG A 273 -10.29 -12.76 16.79
C ARG A 273 -11.46 -12.53 15.81
N LYS A 274 -12.65 -12.20 16.29
CA LYS A 274 -13.82 -11.91 15.43
C LYS A 274 -13.54 -10.77 14.45
N TRP A 275 -12.87 -9.72 14.91
CA TRP A 275 -12.52 -8.59 14.08
C TRP A 275 -11.41 -8.90 13.06
N PHE A 276 -10.45 -9.75 13.41
CA PHE A 276 -9.45 -10.23 12.45
C PHE A 276 -10.10 -11.13 11.38
N GLU A 277 -11.04 -11.98 11.76
CA GLU A 277 -11.83 -12.81 10.81
C GLU A 277 -12.66 -11.92 9.89
N ARG A 278 -13.29 -10.85 10.39
CA ARG A 278 -14.00 -9.85 9.58
C ARG A 278 -13.07 -9.15 8.59
N SER A 279 -11.84 -8.81 9.00
CA SER A 279 -10.83 -8.23 8.13
C SER A 279 -10.49 -9.17 6.96
N ILE A 280 -10.32 -10.46 7.22
CA ILE A 280 -10.09 -11.48 6.17
C ILE A 280 -11.31 -11.63 5.27
N ALA A 281 -12.52 -11.68 5.84
CA ALA A 281 -13.76 -11.83 5.09
C ALA A 281 -14.06 -10.68 4.12
N SER A 282 -13.44 -9.50 4.31
CA SER A 282 -13.59 -8.37 3.39
C SER A 282 -13.03 -8.64 1.98
N GLY A 283 -12.08 -9.58 1.84
CA GLY A 283 -11.35 -9.81 0.58
C GLY A 283 -10.30 -8.75 0.24
N GLY A 284 -10.11 -7.76 1.09
CA GLY A 284 -9.17 -6.65 0.90
C GLY A 284 -7.69 -7.04 1.09
N TRP A 285 -7.29 -8.15 0.47
CA TRP A 285 -6.00 -8.82 0.67
C TRP A 285 -4.72 -7.97 0.53
N PRO A 286 -4.69 -6.87 -0.22
CA PRO A 286 -3.53 -5.98 -0.27
C PRO A 286 -3.42 -5.04 0.93
N ALA A 287 -4.51 -4.86 1.70
CA ALA A 287 -4.51 -3.98 2.86
C ALA A 287 -3.58 -4.52 3.96
N PHE A 288 -2.82 -3.65 4.60
CA PHE A 288 -1.98 -4.08 5.74
C PHE A 288 -2.82 -4.62 6.90
N GLY A 289 -4.05 -4.12 7.10
CA GLY A 289 -4.98 -4.69 8.06
C GLY A 289 -5.31 -6.15 7.78
N PHE A 290 -5.56 -6.51 6.51
CA PHE A 290 -5.77 -7.90 6.11
C PHE A 290 -4.51 -8.75 6.37
N ILE A 291 -3.33 -8.25 5.93
CA ILE A 291 -2.05 -8.94 6.10
C ILE A 291 -1.77 -9.24 7.58
N MET A 292 -1.99 -8.24 8.44
CA MET A 292 -1.79 -8.43 9.88
C MET A 292 -2.83 -9.35 10.52
N SER A 293 -4.09 -9.32 10.04
CA SER A 293 -5.11 -10.27 10.49
C SER A 293 -4.75 -11.72 10.17
N GLU A 294 -4.17 -11.99 9.00
CA GLU A 294 -3.61 -13.30 8.69
C GLU A 294 -2.48 -13.69 9.64
N VAL A 295 -1.59 -12.75 9.98
CA VAL A 295 -0.48 -12.99 10.94
C VAL A 295 -1.02 -13.32 12.33
N GLU A 296 -2.04 -12.61 12.80
CA GLU A 296 -2.62 -12.85 14.13
C GLU A 296 -3.41 -14.17 14.19
N LEU A 297 -4.20 -14.49 13.16
CA LEU A 297 -5.04 -15.70 13.12
C LEU A 297 -4.25 -17.00 12.93
N ARG A 298 -3.03 -16.97 12.40
CA ARG A 298 -2.13 -18.14 12.32
C ARG A 298 -1.62 -18.61 13.68
N ARG A 299 -1.86 -17.83 14.72
CA ARG A 299 -1.40 -18.16 16.08
C ARG A 299 -2.40 -19.06 16.76
N ARG A 300 -1.96 -20.25 17.10
CA ARG A 300 -2.68 -21.21 17.95
C ARG A 300 -2.54 -20.85 19.42
#